data_25f59f7c01f7345ce678ceb1d68e3a51
#
_entry.id   25f59f7c01f7345ce678ceb1d68e3a51
#
_cell.length_a   1.000
_cell.length_b   1.000
_cell.length_c   1.000
_cell.angle_alpha   90.00
_cell.angle_beta   90.00
_cell.angle_gamma   90.00
#
_symmetry.space_group_name_H-M   'P 1'
#
loop_
_entity.id
_entity.type
_entity.pdbx_description
1 polymer ?
#
loop_
_entity_poly.entity_id
_entity_poly.type
_entity_poly.pdbx_seq_one_letter_code
_entity_poly.pdbx_strand_id
1 'polypeptide(L)'
;IVRPLEELDIKTMATLQYALKRGIEAVYQLEESELMAEPLPKADLRRSILFYESAEGGAGVLTRLATEPQSLARVAGEALAIMHFRRPESGIWHREHLEEELDPDGKPICEAGCYRCLLSYYNQPDHLNIDRQDADNDGKVLDILCQLSRARGESGSFGRTAEQLRGELERVSGSSLEQTWLAYVREHGYRLPDQGQHTIERCQASADFFYEDWKAAVFIDGPHHESESQAERDAAINTCLEAAGYYVVRFPKDTHRWLDVFKAHAGLFGSSY
;
A
#
# COMPACT_ATOMS: atom_id res chain seq x y z
N ILE A 1 -2.47 -5.95 -0.81
CA ILE A 1 -2.35 -6.59 -2.14
C ILE A 1 -1.15 -6.00 -2.86
N VAL A 2 -0.30 -6.87 -3.43
CA VAL A 2 0.78 -6.49 -4.34
C VAL A 2 0.33 -6.78 -5.77
N ARG A 3 0.41 -5.78 -6.63
CA ARG A 3 0.03 -5.90 -8.03
C ARG A 3 1.13 -5.31 -8.92
N PRO A 4 1.81 -6.13 -9.72
CA PRO A 4 2.72 -5.63 -10.74
C PRO A 4 1.99 -4.76 -11.76
N LEU A 5 2.68 -3.75 -12.31
CA LEU A 5 2.13 -2.88 -13.35
C LEU A 5 2.10 -3.56 -14.73
N GLU A 6 2.98 -4.51 -14.93
CA GLU A 6 3.06 -5.34 -16.14
C GLU A 6 2.52 -6.74 -15.88
N GLU A 7 2.07 -7.42 -16.92
CA GLU A 7 1.63 -8.81 -16.85
C GLU A 7 2.87 -9.71 -16.75
N LEU A 8 2.94 -10.51 -15.69
CA LEU A 8 4.00 -11.48 -15.44
C LEU A 8 3.45 -12.90 -15.63
N ASP A 9 4.30 -13.81 -16.03
CA ASP A 9 3.90 -15.22 -16.14
C ASP A 9 3.71 -15.86 -14.74
N ILE A 10 3.17 -17.10 -14.76
CA ILE A 10 2.80 -17.82 -13.53
C ILE A 10 4.02 -18.14 -12.68
N LYS A 11 5.17 -18.50 -13.27
CA LYS A 11 6.38 -18.87 -12.53
C LYS A 11 7.02 -17.64 -11.87
N THR A 12 7.17 -16.55 -12.63
CA THR A 12 7.66 -15.28 -12.10
C THR A 12 6.77 -14.78 -10.95
N MET A 13 5.44 -14.83 -11.13
CA MET A 13 4.49 -14.44 -10.08
C MET A 13 4.54 -15.34 -8.86
N ALA A 14 4.66 -16.65 -9.03
CA ALA A 14 4.78 -17.59 -7.92
C ALA A 14 6.10 -17.36 -7.15
N THR A 15 7.20 -17.24 -7.87
CA THR A 15 8.50 -16.98 -7.26
C THR A 15 8.51 -15.65 -6.52
N LEU A 16 7.98 -14.57 -7.12
CA LEU A 16 7.84 -13.26 -6.49
C LEU A 16 6.98 -13.32 -5.21
N GLN A 17 5.86 -14.04 -5.25
CA GLN A 17 4.98 -14.24 -4.10
C GLN A 17 5.73 -14.81 -2.90
N TYR A 18 6.46 -15.91 -3.10
CA TYR A 18 7.15 -16.58 -2.01
C TYR A 18 8.45 -15.86 -1.61
N ALA A 19 9.13 -15.20 -2.53
CA ALA A 19 10.28 -14.37 -2.22
C ALA A 19 9.87 -13.19 -1.31
N LEU A 20 8.80 -12.48 -1.64
CA LEU A 20 8.29 -11.39 -0.80
C LEU A 20 7.76 -11.90 0.54
N LYS A 21 7.03 -13.04 0.56
CA LYS A 21 6.56 -13.67 1.81
C LYS A 21 7.74 -13.93 2.76
N ARG A 22 8.76 -14.64 2.28
CA ARG A 22 9.96 -14.96 3.07
C ARG A 22 10.72 -13.72 3.52
N GLY A 23 10.81 -12.71 2.64
CA GLY A 23 11.41 -11.42 2.98
C GLY A 23 10.65 -10.68 4.09
N ILE A 24 9.31 -10.67 4.05
CA ILE A 24 8.47 -10.07 5.10
C ILE A 24 8.66 -10.84 6.42
N GLU A 25 8.57 -12.15 6.39
CA GLU A 25 8.76 -13.00 7.58
C GLU A 25 10.11 -12.72 8.26
N ALA A 26 11.18 -12.65 7.49
CA ALA A 26 12.52 -12.41 8.02
C ALA A 26 12.70 -10.98 8.57
N VAL A 27 12.25 -9.96 7.84
CA VAL A 27 12.39 -8.54 8.25
C VAL A 27 11.61 -8.25 9.52
N TYR A 28 10.43 -8.86 9.67
CA TYR A 28 9.53 -8.60 10.80
C TYR A 28 9.52 -9.71 11.85
N GLN A 29 10.37 -10.74 11.68
CA GLN A 29 10.52 -11.87 12.59
C GLN A 29 9.21 -12.63 12.84
N LEU A 30 8.46 -12.87 11.74
CA LEU A 30 7.23 -13.63 11.77
C LEU A 30 7.52 -15.12 11.58
N GLU A 31 6.71 -15.95 12.21
CA GLU A 31 6.65 -17.37 11.89
C GLU A 31 5.91 -17.61 10.57
N GLU A 32 6.19 -18.72 9.90
CA GLU A 32 5.62 -19.04 8.58
C GLU A 32 4.09 -19.09 8.56
N SER A 33 3.49 -19.45 9.71
CA SER A 33 2.03 -19.51 9.89
C SER A 33 1.36 -18.17 10.18
N GLU A 34 2.12 -17.12 10.50
CA GLU A 34 1.58 -15.82 10.88
C GLU A 34 1.29 -14.92 9.68
N LEU A 35 1.94 -15.17 8.54
CA LEU A 35 1.73 -14.45 7.29
C LEU A 35 1.31 -15.41 6.19
N MET A 36 0.18 -15.12 5.56
CA MET A 36 -0.32 -15.87 4.42
C MET A 36 -0.16 -15.07 3.14
N ALA A 37 0.04 -15.77 2.02
CA ALA A 37 0.16 -15.17 0.70
C ALA A 37 -0.64 -15.99 -0.31
N GLU A 38 -1.62 -15.37 -0.96
CA GLU A 38 -2.48 -16.06 -1.93
C GLU A 38 -2.47 -15.37 -3.29
N PRO A 39 -2.47 -16.14 -4.38
CA PRO A 39 -2.57 -15.58 -5.72
C PRO A 39 -4.00 -15.14 -6.02
N LEU A 40 -4.15 -13.97 -6.64
CA LEU A 40 -5.44 -13.48 -7.10
C LEU A 40 -5.46 -13.34 -8.64
N PRO A 41 -6.59 -13.65 -9.29
CA PRO A 41 -7.84 -14.20 -8.73
C PRO A 41 -7.75 -15.70 -8.36
N LYS A 42 -6.76 -16.44 -8.89
CA LYS A 42 -6.54 -17.87 -8.61
C LYS A 42 -5.13 -18.32 -9.03
N ALA A 43 -4.72 -19.54 -8.63
CA ALA A 43 -3.36 -20.04 -8.81
C ALA A 43 -2.90 -20.17 -10.27
N ASP A 44 -3.79 -20.50 -11.19
CA ASP A 44 -3.52 -20.63 -12.62
C ASP A 44 -3.70 -19.31 -13.41
N LEU A 45 -4.04 -18.21 -12.72
CA LEU A 45 -4.19 -16.89 -13.30
C LEU A 45 -3.73 -15.82 -12.29
N ARG A 46 -2.44 -15.81 -11.99
CA ARG A 46 -1.84 -14.91 -10.99
C ARG A 46 -1.63 -13.52 -11.56
N ARG A 47 -2.46 -12.55 -11.14
CA ARG A 47 -2.32 -11.12 -11.54
C ARG A 47 -1.92 -10.23 -10.39
N SER A 48 -2.14 -10.68 -9.16
CA SER A 48 -1.76 -10.00 -7.94
C SER A 48 -1.58 -10.99 -6.79
N ILE A 49 -0.96 -10.53 -5.72
CA ILE A 49 -0.68 -11.32 -4.52
C ILE A 49 -1.40 -10.67 -3.35
N LEU A 50 -2.26 -11.44 -2.68
CA LEU A 50 -2.87 -11.03 -1.42
C LEU A 50 -1.99 -11.49 -0.26
N PHE A 51 -1.51 -10.56 0.55
CA PHE A 51 -0.90 -10.87 1.85
C PHE A 51 -1.89 -10.56 2.96
N TYR A 52 -1.99 -11.43 3.95
CA TYR A 52 -2.79 -11.21 5.16
C TYR A 52 -2.14 -11.87 6.38
N GLU A 53 -2.34 -11.25 7.54
CA GLU A 53 -1.89 -11.77 8.82
C GLU A 53 -2.94 -12.75 9.35
N SER A 54 -2.53 -13.96 9.76
CA SER A 54 -3.44 -15.03 10.18
C SER A 54 -3.97 -14.85 11.61
N ALA A 55 -3.27 -14.08 12.46
CA ALA A 55 -3.68 -13.83 13.82
C ALA A 55 -4.82 -12.80 13.87
N GLU A 56 -5.83 -13.05 14.71
CA GLU A 56 -6.90 -12.09 14.98
C GLU A 56 -6.33 -10.82 15.62
N GLY A 57 -6.51 -9.67 14.96
CA GLY A 57 -5.89 -8.39 15.33
C GLY A 57 -4.52 -8.13 14.72
N GLY A 58 -3.89 -9.13 14.12
CA GLY A 58 -2.60 -9.03 13.42
C GLY A 58 -1.45 -8.43 14.26
N ALA A 59 -0.23 -8.59 13.77
CA ALA A 59 0.96 -7.91 14.35
C ALA A 59 1.15 -6.47 13.81
N GLY A 60 0.28 -6.03 12.91
CA GLY A 60 0.36 -4.72 12.25
C GLY A 60 1.50 -4.61 11.24
N VAL A 61 2.07 -5.74 10.83
CA VAL A 61 3.22 -5.79 9.91
C VAL A 61 2.85 -5.28 8.54
N LEU A 62 1.68 -5.65 8.02
CA LEU A 62 1.23 -5.19 6.71
C LEU A 62 0.94 -3.68 6.68
N THR A 63 0.49 -3.12 7.81
CA THR A 63 0.36 -1.66 7.95
C THR A 63 1.72 -0.99 7.89
N ARG A 64 2.71 -1.51 8.61
CA ARG A 64 4.09 -1.00 8.56
C ARG A 64 4.70 -1.14 7.17
N LEU A 65 4.47 -2.28 6.50
CA LEU A 65 4.91 -2.51 5.13
C LEU A 65 4.35 -1.46 4.16
N ALA A 66 3.11 -1.04 4.36
CA ALA A 66 2.44 -0.06 3.51
C ALA A 66 2.81 1.40 3.83
N THR A 67 3.16 1.69 5.09
CA THR A 67 3.37 3.08 5.55
C THR A 67 4.83 3.49 5.71
N GLU A 68 5.74 2.55 5.99
CA GLU A 68 7.16 2.84 6.12
C GLU A 68 7.83 2.93 4.74
N PRO A 69 8.41 4.06 4.32
CA PRO A 69 8.92 4.27 2.95
C PRO A 69 10.00 3.29 2.50
N GLN A 70 10.75 2.71 3.42
CA GLN A 70 11.85 1.78 3.10
C GLN A 70 11.52 0.31 3.41
N SER A 71 10.32 0.02 3.86
CA SER A 71 9.92 -1.33 4.28
C SER A 71 10.02 -2.34 3.14
N LEU A 72 9.45 -2.00 1.99
CA LEU A 72 9.46 -2.87 0.81
C LEU A 72 10.88 -3.07 0.26
N ALA A 73 11.73 -2.03 0.32
CA ALA A 73 13.13 -2.14 -0.07
C ALA A 73 13.91 -3.11 0.82
N ARG A 74 13.70 -3.04 2.15
CA ARG A 74 14.29 -3.99 3.11
C ARG A 74 13.82 -5.41 2.84
N VAL A 75 12.51 -5.58 2.62
CA VAL A 75 11.91 -6.90 2.31
C VAL A 75 12.50 -7.50 1.04
N ALA A 76 12.61 -6.73 -0.03
CA ALA A 76 13.17 -7.21 -1.29
C ALA A 76 14.66 -7.56 -1.17
N GLY A 77 15.43 -6.75 -0.46
CA GLY A 77 16.84 -7.04 -0.20
C GLY A 77 17.03 -8.29 0.66
N GLU A 78 16.17 -8.50 1.66
CA GLU A 78 16.18 -9.71 2.48
C GLU A 78 15.76 -10.95 1.66
N ALA A 79 14.76 -10.82 0.79
CA ALA A 79 14.33 -11.87 -0.11
C ALA A 79 15.48 -12.36 -1.01
N LEU A 80 16.24 -11.44 -1.61
CA LEU A 80 17.44 -11.79 -2.41
C LEU A 80 18.49 -12.55 -1.59
N ALA A 81 18.74 -12.12 -0.36
CA ALA A 81 19.67 -12.82 0.53
C ALA A 81 19.18 -14.23 0.88
N ILE A 82 17.90 -14.39 1.19
CA ILE A 82 17.27 -15.72 1.46
C ILE A 82 17.36 -16.62 0.21
N MET A 83 17.22 -16.03 -0.98
CA MET A 83 17.36 -16.75 -2.26
C MET A 83 18.81 -17.14 -2.59
N HIS A 84 19.72 -17.10 -1.62
CA HIS A 84 21.13 -17.45 -1.76
C HIS A 84 21.93 -16.54 -2.69
N PHE A 85 21.62 -15.25 -2.71
CA PHE A 85 22.48 -14.24 -3.29
C PHE A 85 23.27 -13.52 -2.19
N ARG A 86 24.57 -13.32 -2.44
CA ARG A 86 25.44 -12.63 -1.48
C ARG A 86 25.03 -11.19 -1.30
N ARG A 87 24.99 -10.76 -0.04
CA ARG A 87 24.74 -9.34 0.25
C ARG A 87 25.88 -8.49 -0.29
N PRO A 88 25.57 -7.49 -1.12
CA PRO A 88 26.60 -6.59 -1.63
C PRO A 88 27.21 -5.76 -0.49
N GLU A 89 28.52 -5.54 -0.50
CA GLU A 89 29.23 -4.71 0.49
C GLU A 89 28.69 -3.26 0.53
N SER A 90 28.25 -2.74 -0.61
CA SER A 90 27.61 -1.43 -0.73
C SER A 90 26.23 -1.36 -0.08
N GLY A 91 25.62 -2.49 0.24
CA GLY A 91 24.22 -2.59 0.68
C GLY A 91 23.21 -2.35 -0.45
N ILE A 92 23.65 -2.11 -1.69
CA ILE A 92 22.79 -1.80 -2.83
C ILE A 92 22.78 -2.97 -3.81
N TRP A 93 21.63 -3.54 -4.03
CA TRP A 93 21.45 -4.66 -4.94
C TRP A 93 21.34 -4.18 -6.40
N HIS A 94 22.19 -4.74 -7.26
CA HIS A 94 22.16 -4.52 -8.70
C HIS A 94 22.11 -5.84 -9.44
N ARG A 95 21.30 -5.92 -10.48
CA ARG A 95 21.13 -7.16 -11.26
C ARG A 95 22.43 -7.68 -11.84
N GLU A 96 23.27 -6.78 -12.37
CA GLU A 96 24.55 -7.08 -12.99
C GLU A 96 25.61 -7.56 -11.99
N HIS A 97 25.40 -7.36 -10.71
CA HIS A 97 26.34 -7.67 -9.62
C HIS A 97 25.78 -8.70 -8.64
N LEU A 98 24.72 -9.43 -9.05
CA LEU A 98 24.21 -10.52 -8.22
C LEU A 98 25.23 -11.68 -8.26
N GLU A 99 25.74 -12.01 -7.09
CA GLU A 99 26.63 -13.15 -6.88
C GLU A 99 25.89 -14.22 -6.10
N GLU A 100 25.88 -15.45 -6.61
CA GLU A 100 25.31 -16.58 -5.91
C GLU A 100 26.21 -17.04 -4.76
N GLU A 101 25.58 -17.51 -3.69
CA GLU A 101 26.27 -18.25 -2.67
C GLU A 101 26.59 -19.64 -3.20
N LEU A 102 27.84 -20.03 -3.09
CA LEU A 102 28.35 -21.34 -3.54
C LEU A 102 28.61 -22.24 -2.33
N ASP A 103 28.48 -23.53 -2.55
CA ASP A 103 28.90 -24.56 -1.61
C ASP A 103 30.44 -24.70 -1.60
N PRO A 104 31.04 -25.54 -0.72
CA PRO A 104 32.48 -25.76 -0.70
C PRO A 104 33.07 -26.31 -2.00
N ASP A 105 32.28 -26.94 -2.84
CA ASP A 105 32.64 -27.50 -4.13
C ASP A 105 32.53 -26.49 -5.29
N GLY A 106 32.10 -25.25 -4.98
CA GLY A 106 31.94 -24.15 -5.95
C GLY A 106 30.67 -24.23 -6.77
N LYS A 107 29.66 -24.98 -6.31
CA LYS A 107 28.35 -25.06 -6.97
C LYS A 107 27.31 -24.19 -6.25
N PRO A 108 26.27 -23.71 -6.94
CA PRO A 108 25.15 -23.04 -6.31
C PRO A 108 24.54 -23.88 -5.17
N ILE A 109 24.20 -23.25 -4.05
CA ILE A 109 23.60 -23.91 -2.88
C ILE A 109 22.28 -24.61 -3.23
N CYS A 110 21.50 -24.02 -4.13
CA CYS A 110 20.34 -24.69 -4.73
C CYS A 110 20.12 -24.17 -6.16
N GLU A 111 19.43 -24.96 -6.97
CA GLU A 111 19.10 -24.60 -8.35
C GLU A 111 17.87 -23.71 -8.41
N ALA A 112 16.65 -24.27 -8.44
CA ALA A 112 15.40 -23.55 -8.56
C ALA A 112 14.84 -23.04 -7.20
N GLY A 113 15.05 -23.81 -6.14
CA GLY A 113 14.58 -23.49 -4.80
C GLY A 113 14.84 -24.62 -3.81
N CYS A 114 14.89 -24.31 -2.53
CA CYS A 114 15.04 -25.28 -1.46
C CYS A 114 14.24 -24.86 -0.22
N TYR A 115 14.10 -25.77 0.75
CA TYR A 115 13.38 -25.49 2.02
C TYR A 115 14.08 -24.46 2.92
N ARG A 116 15.31 -24.08 2.60
CA ARG A 116 16.02 -23.00 3.29
C ARG A 116 15.76 -21.64 2.67
N CYS A 117 15.25 -21.60 1.42
CA CYS A 117 14.92 -20.37 0.73
C CYS A 117 13.41 -20.24 0.46
N LEU A 118 12.91 -20.69 -0.65
CA LEU A 118 11.55 -20.41 -1.13
C LEU A 118 10.54 -21.53 -0.91
N LEU A 119 11.01 -22.78 -0.79
CA LEU A 119 10.11 -23.91 -0.63
C LEU A 119 9.68 -24.08 0.82
N SER A 120 8.43 -24.48 1.03
CA SER A 120 7.88 -24.80 2.34
C SER A 120 6.82 -25.89 2.24
N TYR A 121 6.41 -26.41 3.39
CA TYR A 121 5.29 -27.35 3.44
C TYR A 121 3.99 -26.73 2.91
N TYR A 122 3.78 -25.44 3.17
CA TYR A 122 2.54 -24.74 2.84
C TYR A 122 2.43 -24.34 1.36
N ASN A 123 3.53 -24.38 0.59
CA ASN A 123 3.52 -24.05 -0.83
C ASN A 123 3.81 -25.21 -1.77
N GLN A 124 3.68 -26.46 -1.28
CA GLN A 124 3.92 -27.66 -2.09
C GLN A 124 3.24 -27.67 -3.46
N PRO A 125 1.98 -27.20 -3.62
CA PRO A 125 1.34 -27.16 -4.93
C PRO A 125 2.06 -26.29 -5.96
N ASP A 126 2.85 -25.32 -5.49
CA ASP A 126 3.56 -24.37 -6.33
C ASP A 126 5.05 -24.69 -6.54
N HIS A 127 5.58 -25.77 -5.96
CA HIS A 127 7.00 -26.08 -6.04
C HIS A 127 7.54 -26.10 -7.47
N LEU A 128 6.73 -26.56 -8.44
CA LEU A 128 7.10 -26.61 -9.87
C LEU A 128 7.06 -25.23 -10.55
N ASN A 129 6.43 -24.24 -9.91
CA ASN A 129 6.33 -22.87 -10.39
C ASN A 129 7.34 -21.93 -9.73
N ILE A 130 8.10 -22.43 -8.74
CA ILE A 130 9.08 -21.62 -8.01
C ILE A 130 10.45 -21.86 -8.63
N ASP A 131 11.03 -20.78 -9.14
CA ASP A 131 12.40 -20.76 -9.64
C ASP A 131 13.10 -19.47 -9.20
N ARG A 132 14.03 -19.57 -8.25
CA ARG A 132 14.78 -18.41 -7.73
C ARG A 132 15.60 -17.68 -8.79
N GLN A 133 15.97 -18.38 -9.86
CA GLN A 133 16.68 -17.80 -11.00
C GLN A 133 15.74 -17.21 -12.03
N ASP A 134 14.48 -17.68 -12.05
CA ASP A 134 13.46 -17.35 -13.06
C ASP A 134 14.01 -17.50 -14.49
N ALA A 135 14.68 -18.66 -14.69
CA ALA A 135 15.50 -18.92 -15.88
C ALA A 135 14.69 -18.89 -17.18
N ASP A 136 13.41 -19.30 -17.13
CA ASP A 136 12.51 -19.28 -18.29
C ASP A 136 12.15 -17.83 -18.74
N ASN A 137 12.40 -16.83 -17.89
CA ASN A 137 12.03 -15.42 -18.07
C ASN A 137 13.22 -14.47 -17.91
N ASP A 138 14.40 -14.88 -18.26
CA ASP A 138 15.64 -14.10 -18.18
C ASP A 138 15.91 -13.49 -16.80
N GLY A 139 15.41 -14.13 -15.74
CA GLY A 139 15.58 -13.66 -14.38
C GLY A 139 14.73 -12.43 -14.02
N LYS A 140 13.54 -12.31 -14.60
CA LYS A 140 12.62 -11.19 -14.39
C LYS A 140 12.30 -10.93 -12.91
N VAL A 141 12.16 -11.98 -12.10
CA VAL A 141 11.94 -11.85 -10.65
C VAL A 141 13.12 -11.15 -9.96
N LEU A 142 14.34 -11.43 -10.41
CA LEU A 142 15.56 -10.80 -9.85
C LEU A 142 15.62 -9.32 -10.19
N ASP A 143 15.23 -8.95 -11.43
CA ASP A 143 15.13 -7.54 -11.83
C ASP A 143 14.12 -6.80 -10.95
N ILE A 144 12.95 -7.38 -10.72
CA ILE A 144 11.91 -6.81 -9.87
C ILE A 144 12.43 -6.64 -8.43
N LEU A 145 13.02 -7.67 -7.84
CA LEU A 145 13.52 -7.61 -6.47
C LEU A 145 14.68 -6.61 -6.33
N CYS A 146 15.61 -6.55 -7.30
CA CYS A 146 16.66 -5.55 -7.30
C CYS A 146 16.13 -4.12 -7.44
N GLN A 147 15.10 -3.90 -8.25
CA GLN A 147 14.44 -2.59 -8.34
C GLN A 147 13.72 -2.22 -7.04
N LEU A 148 12.95 -3.14 -6.47
CA LEU A 148 12.25 -2.95 -5.20
C LEU A 148 13.22 -2.68 -4.05
N SER A 149 14.38 -3.34 -4.01
CA SER A 149 15.39 -3.14 -2.95
C SER A 149 16.01 -1.72 -2.94
N ARG A 150 15.83 -0.97 -4.01
CA ARG A 150 16.28 0.43 -4.16
C ARG A 150 15.11 1.41 -4.18
N ALA A 151 13.88 0.90 -4.19
CA ALA A 151 12.69 1.73 -4.25
C ALA A 151 12.40 2.39 -2.91
N ARG A 152 11.73 3.52 -2.98
CA ARG A 152 11.13 4.16 -1.82
C ARG A 152 9.62 4.08 -1.99
N GLY A 153 8.94 3.48 -1.02
CA GLY A 153 7.49 3.42 -0.98
C GLY A 153 6.91 4.80 -0.74
N GLU A 154 5.88 5.14 -1.50
CA GLU A 154 5.05 6.30 -1.24
C GLU A 154 3.67 5.79 -0.81
N SER A 155 3.20 6.27 0.34
CA SER A 155 1.85 5.98 0.81
C SER A 155 0.86 6.79 -0.02
N GLY A 156 0.07 6.13 -0.84
CA GLY A 156 -0.92 6.76 -1.71
C GLY A 156 -2.08 5.82 -2.04
N SER A 157 -3.17 6.35 -2.56
CA SER A 157 -4.32 5.54 -2.98
C SER A 157 -3.95 4.61 -4.13
N PHE A 158 -4.45 3.37 -4.07
CA PHE A 158 -4.12 2.28 -4.96
C PHE A 158 -4.23 2.64 -6.45
N GLY A 159 -3.11 2.52 -7.17
CA GLY A 159 -3.08 2.57 -8.64
C GLY A 159 -3.03 3.95 -9.26
N ARG A 160 -2.89 5.02 -8.48
CA ARG A 160 -2.76 6.40 -8.98
C ARG A 160 -1.46 7.01 -8.50
N THR A 161 -0.76 7.72 -9.40
CA THR A 161 0.35 8.58 -8.94
C THR A 161 -0.22 9.76 -8.16
N ALA A 162 0.57 10.35 -7.25
CA ALA A 162 0.15 11.56 -6.52
C ALA A 162 -0.27 12.68 -7.48
N GLU A 163 0.33 12.74 -8.67
CA GLU A 163 0.00 13.72 -9.70
C GLU A 163 -1.31 13.41 -10.41
N GLN A 164 -1.61 12.13 -10.69
CA GLN A 164 -2.88 11.68 -11.26
C GLN A 164 -4.03 11.91 -10.28
N LEU A 165 -3.84 11.52 -9.00
CA LEU A 165 -4.81 11.78 -7.94
C LEU A 165 -5.11 13.27 -7.81
N ARG A 166 -4.08 14.10 -7.82
CA ARG A 166 -4.23 15.57 -7.79
C ARG A 166 -5.07 16.07 -8.95
N GLY A 167 -4.73 15.67 -10.19
CA GLY A 167 -5.47 16.12 -11.38
C GLY A 167 -6.93 15.64 -11.40
N GLU A 168 -7.24 14.51 -10.77
CA GLU A 168 -8.62 14.05 -10.59
C GLU A 168 -9.35 14.87 -9.52
N LEU A 169 -8.74 15.07 -8.35
CA LEU A 169 -9.31 15.87 -7.27
C LEU A 169 -9.58 17.32 -7.72
N GLU A 170 -8.65 17.95 -8.44
CA GLU A 170 -8.84 19.30 -8.98
C GLU A 170 -9.98 19.37 -10.01
N ARG A 171 -10.19 18.33 -10.81
CA ARG A 171 -11.31 18.27 -11.79
C ARG A 171 -12.67 18.03 -11.14
N VAL A 172 -12.70 17.32 -10.03
CA VAL A 172 -13.95 16.93 -9.35
C VAL A 172 -14.37 17.99 -8.33
N SER A 173 -13.42 18.78 -7.81
CA SER A 173 -13.71 19.88 -6.88
C SER A 173 -14.66 20.91 -7.50
N GLY A 174 -15.88 20.98 -6.97
CA GLY A 174 -16.97 21.76 -7.54
C GLY A 174 -16.95 23.23 -7.16
N SER A 175 -16.30 23.60 -6.06
CA SER A 175 -16.29 24.98 -5.54
C SER A 175 -14.87 25.55 -5.42
N SER A 176 -14.78 26.89 -5.45
CA SER A 176 -13.51 27.59 -5.22
C SER A 176 -12.93 27.33 -3.83
N LEU A 177 -13.80 27.04 -2.85
CA LEU A 177 -13.38 26.76 -1.48
C LEU A 177 -12.76 25.37 -1.35
N GLU A 178 -13.29 24.36 -2.04
CA GLU A 178 -12.71 23.02 -2.13
C GLU A 178 -11.33 23.07 -2.80
N GLN A 179 -11.18 23.85 -3.87
CA GLN A 179 -9.89 24.05 -4.53
C GLN A 179 -8.88 24.75 -3.60
N THR A 180 -9.32 25.73 -2.82
CA THR A 180 -8.50 26.39 -1.81
C THR A 180 -8.07 25.42 -0.71
N TRP A 181 -8.96 24.52 -0.30
CA TRP A 181 -8.67 23.49 0.69
C TRP A 181 -7.63 22.48 0.18
N LEU A 182 -7.76 22.01 -1.05
CA LEU A 182 -6.75 21.14 -1.69
C LEU A 182 -5.39 21.81 -1.79
N ALA A 183 -5.35 23.09 -2.16
CA ALA A 183 -4.12 23.87 -2.17
C ALA A 183 -3.50 23.95 -0.78
N TYR A 184 -4.31 24.23 0.25
CA TYR A 184 -3.87 24.29 1.64
C TYR A 184 -3.27 22.95 2.12
N VAL A 185 -3.95 21.83 1.86
CA VAL A 185 -3.47 20.46 2.17
C VAL A 185 -2.09 20.23 1.57
N ARG A 186 -1.91 20.63 0.32
CA ARG A 186 -0.65 20.46 -0.41
C ARG A 186 0.47 21.34 0.14
N GLU A 187 0.20 22.63 0.33
CA GLU A 187 1.19 23.61 0.79
C GLU A 187 1.74 23.28 2.18
N HIS A 188 0.91 22.67 3.02
CA HIS A 188 1.29 22.30 4.38
C HIS A 188 1.74 20.84 4.51
N GLY A 189 1.82 20.08 3.41
CA GLY A 189 2.31 18.70 3.42
C GLY A 189 1.36 17.70 4.09
N TYR A 190 0.07 18.03 4.22
CA TYR A 190 -0.93 17.09 4.72
C TYR A 190 -1.24 16.00 3.70
N ARG A 191 -1.79 14.87 4.17
CA ARG A 191 -2.22 13.76 3.33
C ARG A 191 -3.35 14.20 2.39
N LEU A 192 -3.20 13.92 1.09
CA LEU A 192 -4.27 14.11 0.11
C LEU A 192 -5.41 13.10 0.32
N PRO A 193 -6.67 13.49 0.08
CA PRO A 193 -7.80 12.57 0.10
C PRO A 193 -7.71 11.56 -1.05
N ASP A 194 -8.33 10.39 -0.85
CA ASP A 194 -8.35 9.32 -1.85
C ASP A 194 -9.38 9.56 -2.95
N GLN A 195 -10.48 10.27 -2.61
CA GLN A 195 -11.56 10.61 -3.55
C GLN A 195 -12.10 12.02 -3.30
N GLY A 196 -12.59 12.67 -4.36
CA GLY A 196 -13.42 13.87 -4.28
C GLY A 196 -14.88 13.56 -4.63
N GLN A 197 -15.82 14.31 -4.11
CA GLN A 197 -17.26 14.19 -4.35
C GLN A 197 -17.79 12.76 -4.13
N HIS A 198 -17.48 12.18 -2.96
CA HIS A 198 -17.85 10.81 -2.63
C HIS A 198 -19.29 10.72 -2.14
N THR A 199 -20.15 10.01 -2.89
CA THR A 199 -21.56 9.83 -2.54
C THR A 199 -21.76 8.66 -1.59
N ILE A 200 -22.42 8.90 -0.47
CA ILE A 200 -22.80 7.90 0.54
C ILE A 200 -24.33 7.71 0.47
N GLU A 201 -24.74 6.78 -0.38
CA GLU A 201 -26.17 6.56 -0.71
C GLU A 201 -27.06 6.33 0.52
N ARG A 202 -26.56 5.54 1.49
CA ARG A 202 -27.33 5.22 2.71
C ARG A 202 -27.76 6.46 3.50
N CYS A 203 -26.92 7.50 3.50
CA CYS A 203 -27.19 8.75 4.23
C CYS A 203 -27.58 9.91 3.30
N GLN A 204 -27.73 9.64 2.01
CA GLN A 204 -28.02 10.65 0.98
C GLN A 204 -27.11 11.87 1.09
N ALA A 205 -25.83 11.62 1.37
CA ALA A 205 -24.80 12.63 1.54
C ALA A 205 -23.73 12.50 0.45
N SER A 206 -23.15 13.64 0.05
CA SER A 206 -21.98 13.69 -0.79
C SER A 206 -20.88 14.42 -0.02
N ALA A 207 -19.82 13.69 0.34
CA ALA A 207 -18.65 14.28 0.96
C ALA A 207 -17.79 14.97 -0.10
N ASP A 208 -17.28 16.17 0.20
CA ASP A 208 -16.39 16.89 -0.72
C ASP A 208 -15.11 16.12 -0.94
N PHE A 209 -14.58 15.52 0.14
CA PHE A 209 -13.40 14.63 0.06
C PHE A 209 -13.58 13.40 0.97
N PHE A 210 -12.92 12.31 0.58
CA PHE A 210 -13.02 11.04 1.28
C PHE A 210 -11.65 10.36 1.44
N TYR A 211 -11.41 9.82 2.64
CA TYR A 211 -10.23 9.02 2.98
C TYR A 211 -10.67 7.57 3.24
N GLU A 212 -10.30 6.66 2.34
CA GLU A 212 -10.78 5.28 2.35
C GLU A 212 -10.35 4.50 3.59
N ASP A 213 -9.07 4.57 3.95
CA ASP A 213 -8.51 3.82 5.08
C ASP A 213 -9.18 4.13 6.42
N TRP A 214 -9.68 5.36 6.56
CA TRP A 214 -10.31 5.85 7.78
C TRP A 214 -11.83 5.89 7.68
N LYS A 215 -12.40 5.55 6.51
CA LYS A 215 -13.80 5.85 6.19
C LYS A 215 -14.17 7.28 6.59
N ALA A 216 -13.27 8.22 6.34
CA ALA A 216 -13.46 9.60 6.77
C ALA A 216 -14.07 10.44 5.65
N ALA A 217 -15.23 11.02 5.94
CA ALA A 217 -15.95 11.94 5.08
C ALA A 217 -15.66 13.37 5.50
N VAL A 218 -15.06 14.15 4.59
CA VAL A 218 -14.70 15.55 4.81
C VAL A 218 -15.67 16.45 4.07
N PHE A 219 -16.23 17.42 4.78
CA PHE A 219 -17.13 18.42 4.26
C PHE A 219 -16.52 19.80 4.44
N ILE A 220 -16.65 20.66 3.43
CA ILE A 220 -16.18 22.05 3.47
C ILE A 220 -17.40 22.97 3.42
N ASP A 221 -17.72 23.57 4.55
CA ASP A 221 -18.93 24.36 4.70
C ASP A 221 -18.86 25.63 3.82
N GLY A 222 -19.76 25.70 2.85
CA GLY A 222 -19.85 26.80 1.90
C GLY A 222 -20.57 28.04 2.47
N PRO A 223 -20.71 29.10 1.67
CA PRO A 223 -21.32 30.37 2.08
C PRO A 223 -22.88 30.32 2.15
N HIS A 224 -23.49 29.13 2.11
CA HIS A 224 -24.94 29.04 2.07
C HIS A 224 -25.58 29.47 3.40
N HIS A 225 -26.64 30.26 3.29
CA HIS A 225 -27.37 30.86 4.37
C HIS A 225 -27.75 29.83 5.45
N GLU A 226 -27.36 30.12 6.69
CA GLU A 226 -27.73 29.41 7.90
C GLU A 226 -29.27 29.51 8.10
N SER A 227 -30.03 28.68 7.39
CA SER A 227 -31.43 28.46 7.73
C SER A 227 -31.50 27.35 8.78
N GLU A 228 -32.32 27.51 9.77
CA GLU A 228 -32.55 26.51 10.84
C GLU A 228 -32.83 25.11 10.28
N SER A 229 -33.53 25.03 9.14
CA SER A 229 -33.82 23.78 8.41
C SER A 229 -32.58 23.11 7.78
N GLN A 230 -31.53 23.88 7.48
CA GLN A 230 -30.27 23.35 6.93
C GLN A 230 -29.40 22.75 8.05
N ALA A 231 -29.31 23.43 9.19
CA ALA A 231 -28.61 22.92 10.36
C ALA A 231 -29.20 21.60 10.88
N GLU A 232 -30.51 21.46 10.87
CA GLU A 232 -31.20 20.22 11.23
C GLU A 232 -30.88 19.08 10.25
N ARG A 233 -30.86 19.36 8.95
CA ARG A 233 -30.47 18.36 7.91
C ARG A 233 -29.03 17.92 8.06
N ASP A 234 -28.11 18.87 8.25
CA ASP A 234 -26.70 18.58 8.42
C ASP A 234 -26.43 17.75 9.68
N ALA A 235 -27.15 18.04 10.76
CA ALA A 235 -27.09 17.25 11.99
C ALA A 235 -27.63 15.81 11.77
N ALA A 236 -28.73 15.67 11.03
CA ALA A 236 -29.29 14.37 10.68
C ALA A 236 -28.35 13.55 9.80
N ILE A 237 -27.70 14.18 8.81
CA ILE A 237 -26.69 13.57 7.95
C ILE A 237 -25.50 13.12 8.78
N ASN A 238 -24.96 13.97 9.65
CA ASN A 238 -23.84 13.61 10.52
C ASN A 238 -24.20 12.40 11.41
N THR A 239 -25.35 12.41 12.04
CA THR A 239 -25.83 11.27 12.86
C THR A 239 -25.94 9.98 12.05
N CYS A 240 -26.45 10.06 10.81
CA CYS A 240 -26.51 8.90 9.91
C CYS A 240 -25.13 8.39 9.55
N LEU A 241 -24.19 9.27 9.20
CA LEU A 241 -22.82 8.91 8.82
C LEU A 241 -22.07 8.25 9.98
N GLU A 242 -22.16 8.83 11.18
CA GLU A 242 -21.56 8.27 12.39
C GLU A 242 -22.16 6.89 12.73
N ALA A 243 -23.47 6.74 12.65
CA ALA A 243 -24.15 5.45 12.84
C ALA A 243 -23.78 4.41 11.76
N ALA A 244 -23.38 4.85 10.58
CA ALA A 244 -22.85 4.00 9.50
C ALA A 244 -21.34 3.71 9.60
N GLY A 245 -20.68 4.23 10.66
CA GLY A 245 -19.27 3.99 10.94
C GLY A 245 -18.32 4.88 10.14
N TYR A 246 -18.81 6.02 9.65
CA TYR A 246 -17.94 7.03 9.01
C TYR A 246 -17.40 8.00 10.05
N TYR A 247 -16.14 8.41 9.86
CA TYR A 247 -15.54 9.49 10.60
C TYR A 247 -15.82 10.82 9.89
N VAL A 248 -16.55 11.74 10.52
CA VAL A 248 -16.99 12.97 9.88
C VAL A 248 -16.12 14.13 10.31
N VAL A 249 -15.55 14.86 9.35
CA VAL A 249 -14.76 16.08 9.59
C VAL A 249 -15.38 17.23 8.79
N ARG A 250 -15.60 18.36 9.45
CA ARG A 250 -16.11 19.57 8.80
C ARG A 250 -15.11 20.71 8.91
N PHE A 251 -14.85 21.35 7.79
CA PHE A 251 -14.02 22.54 7.71
C PHE A 251 -14.92 23.76 7.57
N PRO A 252 -14.78 24.73 8.49
CA PRO A 252 -15.57 25.96 8.41
C PRO A 252 -15.15 26.78 7.18
N LYS A 253 -16.06 27.65 6.70
CA LYS A 253 -15.78 28.62 5.63
C LYS A 253 -14.58 29.53 5.93
N ASP A 254 -14.39 29.87 7.22
CA ASP A 254 -13.24 30.66 7.65
C ASP A 254 -11.94 29.86 7.61
N THR A 255 -11.14 30.10 6.59
CA THR A 255 -9.87 29.39 6.35
C THR A 255 -8.85 29.56 7.47
N HIS A 256 -8.93 30.63 8.27
CA HIS A 256 -8.04 30.84 9.43
C HIS A 256 -8.22 29.78 10.51
N ARG A 257 -9.37 29.14 10.57
CA ARG A 257 -9.68 28.08 11.53
C ARG A 257 -9.30 26.69 11.05
N TRP A 258 -8.86 26.52 9.81
CA TRP A 258 -8.50 25.22 9.25
C TRP A 258 -7.33 24.55 9.97
N LEU A 259 -6.34 25.34 10.37
CA LEU A 259 -5.20 24.81 11.11
C LEU A 259 -5.62 24.10 12.40
N ASP A 260 -6.63 24.62 13.10
CA ASP A 260 -7.14 24.01 14.33
C ASP A 260 -7.85 22.67 14.03
N VAL A 261 -8.60 22.60 12.91
CA VAL A 261 -9.23 21.35 12.46
C VAL A 261 -8.17 20.32 12.07
N PHE A 262 -7.15 20.70 11.30
CA PHE A 262 -6.06 19.79 10.94
C PHE A 262 -5.32 19.25 12.17
N LYS A 263 -5.05 20.11 13.16
CA LYS A 263 -4.42 19.69 14.42
C LYS A 263 -5.30 18.76 15.25
N ALA A 264 -6.59 19.03 15.31
CA ALA A 264 -7.55 18.18 16.03
C ALA A 264 -7.64 16.77 15.42
N HIS A 265 -7.42 16.65 14.11
CA HIS A 265 -7.50 15.41 13.34
C HIS A 265 -6.13 14.99 12.76
N ALA A 266 -5.04 15.26 13.46
CA ALA A 266 -3.68 14.99 12.99
C ALA A 266 -3.44 13.51 12.63
N GLY A 267 -4.14 12.58 13.28
CA GLY A 267 -4.10 11.15 12.93
C GLY A 267 -4.59 10.85 11.52
N LEU A 268 -5.58 11.60 11.02
CA LEU A 268 -6.13 11.46 9.67
C LEU A 268 -5.27 12.16 8.63
N PHE A 269 -4.90 13.39 8.89
CA PHE A 269 -4.25 14.26 7.90
C PHE A 269 -2.72 14.19 7.91
N GLY A 270 -2.13 13.57 8.94
CA GLY A 270 -0.68 13.65 9.20
C GLY A 270 -0.28 14.96 9.88
N SER A 271 0.98 15.05 10.30
CA SER A 271 1.54 16.29 10.84
C SER A 271 2.14 17.13 9.72
N SER A 272 1.87 18.44 9.73
CA SER A 272 2.59 19.39 8.89
C SER A 272 4.09 19.36 9.22
N TYR A 273 4.92 19.25 8.20
CA TYR A 273 6.37 19.43 8.32
C TYR A 273 6.71 20.91 8.44
#